data_a5ed6320f75a2c4424be979a911006cf
#
_entry.id   a5ed6320f75a2c4424be979a911006cf
#
_cell.length_a   1.000
_cell.length_b   1.000
_cell.length_c   1.000
_cell.angle_alpha   90.00
_cell.angle_beta   90.00
_cell.angle_gamma   90.00
#
_symmetry.space_group_name_H-M   'P 1'
#
loop_
_entity.id
_entity.type
_entity.pdbx_description
1 polymer ?
#
loop_
_entity_poly.entity_id
_entity_poly.type
_entity_poly.pdbx_seq_one_letter_code
_entity_poly.pdbx_strand_id
1 'polypeptide(L)'
;FETKEETKAVYLMGNFGGVIGNLGGVFDGMEYSGNVGARYVQTDQTASANELMGDGTFVPTTETASYNNFLPSLNFSIDLTGKLKMRFGASRALARAPMRDIAPMTTLYFFTQSGNTGNKNLVPEKVTGYDLSFEYYMDNGGLFSAAMFQKSYKDAIEDGFLQRCQLANEGEAEDFRAPVDICPESTDLDPLPGPENELWSHIEYNLQTKVNAGDTTLKGVELAFQQPLTMLPAPFDKTGVQLNYTFTDSDLLQLTKYGYPVGLQDFSENSYNAVLWYEDDKLEARIAYNWRDDYYDTLTQANAAQFQKPYGQLDVSLGYHFTKDIVARLSVKNVQNEAERYYQEIEERFLGYKLNDTMVNFSIQDVL
;
A
#
# COMPACT_ATOMS: atom_id res chain seq x y z
N PHE A 1 -21.62 14.26 -3.81
CA PHE A 1 -20.42 15.12 -3.82
C PHE A 1 -19.87 15.25 -5.23
N GLU A 2 -19.14 16.32 -5.48
CA GLU A 2 -18.41 16.56 -6.72
C GLU A 2 -16.97 16.92 -6.36
N THR A 3 -15.99 16.32 -7.04
CA THR A 3 -14.58 16.66 -6.88
C THR A 3 -13.96 16.92 -8.24
N LYS A 4 -13.13 17.95 -8.33
CA LYS A 4 -12.40 18.35 -9.54
C LYS A 4 -10.93 18.52 -9.18
N GLU A 5 -10.06 17.95 -10.00
CA GLU A 5 -8.61 18.16 -9.92
C GLU A 5 -8.09 18.66 -11.27
N GLU A 6 -7.29 19.70 -11.23
CA GLU A 6 -6.57 20.23 -12.39
C GLU A 6 -5.06 20.20 -12.09
N THR A 7 -4.29 19.55 -12.93
CA THR A 7 -2.85 19.42 -12.78
C THR A 7 -2.11 20.00 -14.00
N LYS A 8 -1.14 20.87 -13.72
CA LYS A 8 -0.21 21.42 -14.71
C LYS A 8 1.19 21.01 -14.34
N ALA A 9 1.97 20.50 -15.31
CA ALA A 9 3.32 20.03 -15.05
C ALA A 9 4.28 20.38 -16.19
N VAL A 10 5.53 20.62 -15.80
CA VAL A 10 6.68 20.72 -16.70
C VAL A 10 7.77 19.81 -16.20
N TYR A 11 8.50 19.16 -17.11
CA TYR A 11 9.62 18.30 -16.73
C TYR A 11 10.79 18.48 -17.68
N LEU A 12 12.00 18.20 -17.15
CA LEU A 12 13.24 18.12 -17.90
C LEU A 12 13.98 16.85 -17.48
N MET A 13 14.54 16.13 -18.45
CA MET A 13 15.33 14.93 -18.20
C MET A 13 16.52 14.89 -19.15
N GLY A 14 17.69 14.53 -18.62
CA GLY A 14 18.91 14.25 -19.37
C GLY A 14 19.34 12.80 -19.16
N ASN A 15 19.76 12.14 -20.26
CA ASN A 15 20.39 10.81 -20.21
C ASN A 15 21.89 10.95 -20.33
N PHE A 16 22.62 10.11 -19.63
CA PHE A 16 24.08 10.05 -19.71
C PHE A 16 24.54 8.59 -19.71
N GLY A 17 25.73 8.34 -20.26
CA GLY A 17 26.33 7.01 -20.27
C GLY A 17 27.67 7.04 -20.98
N GLY A 18 28.45 5.99 -20.78
CA GLY A 18 29.78 5.87 -21.38
C GLY A 18 30.55 4.72 -20.77
N VAL A 19 31.85 4.74 -21.03
CA VAL A 19 32.85 3.83 -20.45
C VAL A 19 33.79 4.66 -19.59
N ILE A 20 34.02 4.23 -18.35
CA ILE A 20 35.00 4.85 -17.49
C ILE A 20 36.39 4.54 -18.03
N GLY A 21 37.10 5.58 -18.49
CA GLY A 21 38.43 5.40 -19.09
C GLY A 21 39.53 6.07 -18.30
N ASN A 22 40.67 5.38 -18.18
CA ASN A 22 41.98 5.93 -17.79
C ASN A 22 42.04 6.75 -16.49
N LEU A 23 41.21 6.42 -15.49
CA LEU A 23 41.32 6.99 -14.15
C LEU A 23 42.36 6.27 -13.29
N GLY A 24 42.99 5.19 -13.83
CA GLY A 24 44.03 4.41 -13.13
C GLY A 24 43.51 3.65 -11.93
N GLY A 25 42.28 3.17 -11.97
CA GLY A 25 41.62 2.54 -10.83
C GLY A 25 40.82 1.29 -11.18
N VAL A 26 40.19 0.72 -10.17
CA VAL A 26 39.38 -0.52 -10.23
C VAL A 26 38.18 -0.38 -11.18
N PHE A 27 37.76 0.84 -11.52
CA PHE A 27 36.60 1.14 -12.33
C PHE A 27 36.92 1.34 -13.84
N ASP A 28 38.21 1.23 -14.24
CA ASP A 28 38.58 1.44 -15.66
C ASP A 28 37.95 0.37 -16.57
N GLY A 29 37.35 0.84 -17.66
CA GLY A 29 36.68 -0.01 -18.63
C GLY A 29 35.25 -0.41 -18.28
N MET A 30 34.70 0.03 -17.12
CA MET A 30 33.32 -0.26 -16.75
C MET A 30 32.32 0.61 -17.54
N GLU A 31 31.27 -0.01 -18.02
CA GLU A 31 30.18 0.70 -18.66
C GLU A 31 29.22 1.25 -17.64
N TYR A 32 28.79 2.50 -17.84
CA TYR A 32 27.77 3.13 -17.00
C TYR A 32 26.72 3.82 -17.82
N SER A 33 25.52 3.91 -17.27
CA SER A 33 24.41 4.65 -17.86
C SER A 33 23.49 5.20 -16.78
N GLY A 34 22.72 6.21 -17.14
CA GLY A 34 21.76 6.77 -16.19
C GLY A 34 20.94 7.91 -16.79
N ASN A 35 20.05 8.40 -15.97
CA ASN A 35 19.31 9.63 -16.25
C ASN A 35 19.15 10.46 -14.99
N VAL A 36 19.03 11.75 -15.17
CA VAL A 36 18.69 12.72 -14.14
C VAL A 36 17.56 13.58 -14.65
N GLY A 37 16.56 13.80 -13.84
CA GLY A 37 15.41 14.59 -14.22
C GLY A 37 14.80 15.34 -13.06
N ALA A 38 13.93 16.27 -13.41
CA ALA A 38 13.10 16.98 -12.45
C ALA A 38 11.74 17.30 -13.08
N ARG A 39 10.69 17.17 -12.29
CA ARG A 39 9.33 17.57 -12.67
C ARG A 39 8.80 18.57 -11.65
N TYR A 40 8.23 19.65 -12.15
CA TYR A 40 7.47 20.61 -11.34
C TYR A 40 5.99 20.44 -11.64
N VAL A 41 5.18 20.30 -10.60
CA VAL A 41 3.74 20.03 -10.71
C VAL A 41 2.98 21.03 -9.86
N GLN A 42 2.01 21.71 -10.44
CA GLN A 42 0.98 22.47 -9.76
C GLN A 42 -0.33 21.69 -9.82
N THR A 43 -1.03 21.60 -8.69
CA THR A 43 -2.32 20.94 -8.59
C THR A 43 -3.31 21.87 -7.90
N ASP A 44 -4.48 22.04 -8.51
CA ASP A 44 -5.61 22.76 -7.98
C ASP A 44 -6.76 21.77 -7.79
N GLN A 45 -7.31 21.69 -6.58
CA GLN A 45 -8.39 20.77 -6.21
C GLN A 45 -9.60 21.55 -5.71
N THR A 46 -10.78 21.05 -6.05
CA THR A 46 -12.07 21.54 -5.54
C THR A 46 -12.90 20.35 -5.12
N ALA A 47 -13.43 20.35 -3.91
CA ALA A 47 -14.35 19.35 -3.40
C ALA A 47 -15.63 20.02 -2.91
N SER A 48 -16.78 19.57 -3.39
CA SER A 48 -18.09 20.10 -3.03
C SER A 48 -18.98 18.96 -2.55
N ALA A 49 -19.65 19.15 -1.43
CA ALA A 49 -20.64 18.21 -0.90
C ALA A 49 -21.66 18.96 -0.04
N ASN A 50 -22.74 18.27 0.32
CA ASN A 50 -23.61 18.74 1.40
C ASN A 50 -23.01 18.27 2.73
N GLU A 51 -22.45 19.19 3.50
CA GLU A 51 -21.86 18.92 4.81
C GLU A 51 -22.98 18.88 5.86
N LEU A 52 -22.93 17.86 6.73
CA LEU A 52 -23.84 17.76 7.86
C LEU A 52 -23.36 18.70 8.97
N MET A 53 -24.20 19.66 9.33
CA MET A 53 -23.94 20.62 10.40
C MET A 53 -24.34 20.05 11.76
N GLY A 54 -23.86 20.70 12.84
CA GLY A 54 -24.15 20.29 14.21
C GLY A 54 -25.63 20.32 14.58
N ASP A 55 -26.42 21.15 13.93
CA ASP A 55 -27.88 21.24 14.08
C ASP A 55 -28.65 20.17 13.27
N GLY A 56 -27.95 19.24 12.61
CA GLY A 56 -28.55 18.21 11.76
C GLY A 56 -28.96 18.70 10.37
N THR A 57 -28.68 19.94 9.99
CA THR A 57 -28.93 20.45 8.65
C THR A 57 -27.81 20.09 7.68
N PHE A 58 -28.13 20.03 6.38
CA PHE A 58 -27.16 19.87 5.32
C PHE A 58 -26.91 21.18 4.61
N VAL A 59 -25.67 21.64 4.59
CA VAL A 59 -25.27 22.89 3.93
C VAL A 59 -24.31 22.56 2.77
N PRO A 60 -24.57 23.09 1.56
CA PRO A 60 -23.64 22.96 0.45
C PRO A 60 -22.30 23.61 0.80
N THR A 61 -21.24 22.85 0.83
CA THR A 61 -19.88 23.29 1.15
C THR A 61 -18.96 23.02 -0.03
N THR A 62 -18.12 24.01 -0.35
CA THR A 62 -17.08 23.87 -1.38
C THR A 62 -15.74 24.28 -0.80
N GLU A 63 -14.77 23.35 -0.88
CA GLU A 63 -13.42 23.55 -0.42
C GLU A 63 -12.45 23.51 -1.60
N THR A 64 -11.43 24.35 -1.55
CA THR A 64 -10.39 24.43 -2.57
C THR A 64 -9.02 24.29 -1.94
N ALA A 65 -8.13 23.55 -2.60
CA ALA A 65 -6.73 23.43 -2.23
C ALA A 65 -5.83 23.63 -3.45
N SER A 66 -4.70 24.30 -3.27
CA SER A 66 -3.69 24.46 -4.31
C SER A 66 -2.31 24.22 -3.73
N TYR A 67 -1.51 23.42 -4.42
CA TYR A 67 -0.16 23.09 -3.98
C TYR A 67 0.80 22.84 -5.16
N ASN A 68 2.08 23.03 -4.88
CA ASN A 68 3.16 22.85 -5.84
C ASN A 68 4.16 21.81 -5.33
N ASN A 69 4.66 20.97 -6.26
CA ASN A 69 5.64 19.95 -5.92
C ASN A 69 6.81 19.93 -6.89
N PHE A 70 8.01 19.83 -6.34
CA PHE A 70 9.23 19.60 -7.10
C PHE A 70 9.69 18.15 -6.88
N LEU A 71 9.78 17.40 -7.98
CA LEU A 71 9.98 15.95 -8.00
C LEU A 71 11.24 15.62 -8.80
N PRO A 72 12.43 15.63 -8.16
CA PRO A 72 13.67 15.21 -8.78
C PRO A 72 13.76 13.69 -8.88
N SER A 73 14.54 13.19 -9.84
CA SER A 73 14.87 11.77 -9.99
C SER A 73 16.28 11.59 -10.55
N LEU A 74 16.94 10.54 -10.08
CA LEU A 74 18.23 10.07 -10.56
C LEU A 74 18.19 8.55 -10.64
N ASN A 75 18.59 7.99 -11.78
CA ASN A 75 18.87 6.57 -11.94
C ASN A 75 20.27 6.42 -12.47
N PHE A 76 21.03 5.51 -11.91
CA PHE A 76 22.40 5.20 -12.28
C PHE A 76 22.60 3.69 -12.31
N SER A 77 23.29 3.20 -13.32
CA SER A 77 23.67 1.79 -13.47
C SER A 77 25.12 1.71 -13.91
N ILE A 78 25.86 0.77 -13.33
CA ILE A 78 27.23 0.48 -13.71
C ILE A 78 27.46 -1.03 -13.78
N ASP A 79 28.14 -1.48 -14.82
CA ASP A 79 28.54 -2.84 -15.02
C ASP A 79 29.92 -3.04 -14.36
N LEU A 80 29.92 -3.52 -13.10
CA LEU A 80 31.13 -3.73 -12.30
C LEU A 80 32.01 -4.84 -12.90
N THR A 81 31.35 -5.84 -13.48
CA THR A 81 32.01 -6.88 -14.28
C THR A 81 31.06 -7.30 -15.40
N GLY A 82 31.49 -8.15 -16.34
CA GLY A 82 30.58 -8.68 -17.36
C GLY A 82 29.36 -9.47 -16.81
N LYS A 83 29.31 -9.73 -15.50
CA LYS A 83 28.25 -10.50 -14.83
C LYS A 83 27.62 -9.78 -13.64
N LEU A 84 28.29 -8.79 -13.10
CA LEU A 84 27.83 -8.07 -11.90
C LEU A 84 27.47 -6.63 -12.26
N LYS A 85 26.21 -6.28 -12.06
CA LYS A 85 25.67 -4.94 -12.27
C LYS A 85 25.24 -4.33 -10.94
N MET A 86 25.55 -3.05 -10.73
CA MET A 86 25.03 -2.25 -9.63
C MET A 86 24.06 -1.21 -10.18
N ARG A 87 22.93 -1.00 -9.49
CA ARG A 87 22.00 0.08 -9.80
C ARG A 87 21.75 0.93 -8.55
N PHE A 88 21.63 2.22 -8.78
CA PHE A 88 21.25 3.17 -7.75
C PHE A 88 20.11 4.04 -8.28
N GLY A 89 19.08 4.20 -7.46
CA GLY A 89 17.94 5.09 -7.69
C GLY A 89 17.78 6.09 -6.56
N ALA A 90 17.43 7.32 -6.89
CA ALA A 90 17.00 8.31 -5.91
C ALA A 90 15.88 9.15 -6.52
N SER A 91 14.75 9.27 -5.84
CA SER A 91 13.62 10.03 -6.38
C SER A 91 12.75 10.62 -5.29
N ARG A 92 12.03 11.69 -5.66
CA ARG A 92 10.90 12.19 -4.89
C ARG A 92 9.64 12.01 -5.70
N ALA A 93 8.65 11.37 -5.09
CA ALA A 93 7.31 11.18 -5.62
C ALA A 93 6.28 11.84 -4.69
N LEU A 94 5.04 11.93 -5.16
CA LEU A 94 3.90 12.32 -4.34
C LEU A 94 2.73 11.34 -4.58
N ALA A 95 1.98 11.08 -3.52
CA ALA A 95 0.68 10.43 -3.57
C ALA A 95 -0.39 11.39 -3.04
N ARG A 96 -1.53 11.41 -3.70
CA ARG A 96 -2.67 12.22 -3.28
C ARG A 96 -3.70 11.33 -2.62
N ALA A 97 -4.42 11.87 -1.64
CA ALA A 97 -5.59 11.22 -1.11
C ALA A 97 -6.60 10.93 -2.25
N PRO A 98 -7.28 9.78 -2.23
CA PRO A 98 -8.42 9.55 -3.09
C PRO A 98 -9.45 10.68 -2.94
N MET A 99 -10.08 11.06 -4.05
CA MET A 99 -11.04 12.17 -4.08
C MET A 99 -12.19 12.01 -3.08
N ARG A 100 -12.58 10.77 -2.82
CA ARG A 100 -13.61 10.44 -1.82
C ARG A 100 -13.19 10.85 -0.40
N ASP A 101 -11.90 10.73 -0.09
CA ASP A 101 -11.38 10.91 1.27
C ASP A 101 -11.20 12.40 1.62
N ILE A 102 -11.20 13.29 0.62
CA ILE A 102 -11.19 14.76 0.81
C ILE A 102 -12.58 15.40 0.74
N ALA A 103 -13.59 14.66 0.23
CA ALA A 103 -14.92 15.21 0.07
C ALA A 103 -15.57 15.48 1.44
N PRO A 104 -16.15 16.67 1.69
CA PRO A 104 -16.77 17.03 2.97
C PRO A 104 -18.12 16.32 3.14
N MET A 105 -18.10 14.99 3.14
CA MET A 105 -19.27 14.13 3.26
C MET A 105 -19.15 13.26 4.51
N THR A 106 -20.17 13.30 5.36
CA THR A 106 -20.24 12.51 6.59
C THR A 106 -21.39 11.51 6.51
N THR A 107 -21.12 10.26 6.87
CA THR A 107 -22.12 9.21 7.04
C THR A 107 -22.12 8.76 8.50
N LEU A 108 -23.28 8.80 9.16
CA LEU A 108 -23.45 8.41 10.55
C LEU A 108 -24.18 7.07 10.68
N TYR A 109 -23.68 6.21 11.57
CA TYR A 109 -24.31 4.95 11.96
C TYR A 109 -24.81 5.08 13.40
N PHE A 110 -26.09 5.40 13.55
CA PHE A 110 -26.71 5.75 14.80
C PHE A 110 -26.54 4.68 15.88
N PHE A 111 -26.80 3.42 15.56
CA PHE A 111 -26.77 2.33 16.53
C PHE A 111 -25.36 2.01 17.08
N THR A 112 -24.34 2.27 16.31
CA THR A 112 -22.95 2.03 16.70
C THR A 112 -22.23 3.28 17.16
N GLN A 113 -22.90 4.43 17.12
CA GLN A 113 -22.32 5.75 17.41
C GLN A 113 -21.00 5.95 16.66
N SER A 114 -20.98 5.57 15.39
CA SER A 114 -19.82 5.63 14.51
C SER A 114 -20.19 6.20 13.16
N GLY A 115 -19.21 6.39 12.30
CA GLY A 115 -19.46 6.88 10.95
C GLY A 115 -18.18 7.01 10.16
N ASN A 116 -18.31 7.53 8.94
CA ASN A 116 -17.19 7.87 8.07
C ASN A 116 -17.30 9.33 7.66
N THR A 117 -16.17 10.02 7.58
CA THR A 117 -16.13 11.41 7.08
C THR A 117 -14.90 11.60 6.19
N GLY A 118 -15.04 12.44 5.17
CA GLY A 118 -13.88 12.91 4.42
C GLY A 118 -13.11 13.98 5.21
N ASN A 119 -11.81 14.10 4.94
CA ASN A 119 -10.94 15.09 5.54
C ASN A 119 -10.41 16.05 4.47
N LYS A 120 -11.02 17.20 4.36
CA LYS A 120 -10.66 18.27 3.42
C LYS A 120 -9.26 18.86 3.65
N ASN A 121 -8.70 18.66 4.84
CA ASN A 121 -7.40 19.20 5.24
C ASN A 121 -6.22 18.26 4.86
N LEU A 122 -6.49 17.15 4.20
CA LEU A 122 -5.44 16.25 3.74
C LEU A 122 -4.51 16.96 2.76
N VAL A 123 -3.23 16.90 3.08
CA VAL A 123 -2.16 17.30 2.15
C VAL A 123 -1.59 16.07 1.45
N PRO A 124 -1.03 16.22 0.24
CA PRO A 124 -0.39 15.10 -0.44
C PRO A 124 0.79 14.54 0.35
N GLU A 125 0.84 13.24 0.47
CA GLU A 125 2.00 12.52 0.95
C GLU A 125 3.18 12.68 -0.02
N LYS A 126 4.38 12.92 0.49
CA LYS A 126 5.62 13.05 -0.27
C LYS A 126 6.57 11.94 0.13
N VAL A 127 7.04 11.20 -0.86
CA VAL A 127 7.97 10.09 -0.64
C VAL A 127 9.32 10.41 -1.25
N THR A 128 10.37 10.39 -0.45
CA THR A 128 11.75 10.42 -0.93
C THR A 128 12.33 9.02 -0.80
N GLY A 129 12.64 8.40 -1.94
CA GLY A 129 13.16 7.04 -2.02
C GLY A 129 14.61 6.99 -2.44
N TYR A 130 15.34 6.02 -1.89
CA TYR A 130 16.68 5.61 -2.28
C TYR A 130 16.68 4.09 -2.43
N ASP A 131 17.22 3.62 -3.55
CA ASP A 131 17.30 2.21 -3.91
C ASP A 131 18.74 1.89 -4.33
N LEU A 132 19.28 0.79 -3.84
CA LEU A 132 20.57 0.25 -4.26
C LEU A 132 20.43 -1.24 -4.50
N SER A 133 20.80 -1.72 -5.69
CA SER A 133 20.77 -3.14 -6.01
C SER A 133 22.05 -3.63 -6.66
N PHE A 134 22.33 -4.90 -6.41
CA PHE A 134 23.39 -5.68 -7.06
C PHE A 134 22.76 -6.88 -7.73
N GLU A 135 23.04 -7.07 -9.01
CA GLU A 135 22.52 -8.15 -9.85
C GLU A 135 23.69 -8.96 -10.40
N TYR A 136 23.73 -10.25 -10.08
CA TYR A 136 24.75 -11.17 -10.60
C TYR A 136 24.11 -12.15 -11.58
N TYR A 137 24.53 -12.06 -12.84
CA TYR A 137 24.07 -12.87 -13.96
C TYR A 137 25.00 -14.07 -14.14
N MET A 138 24.46 -15.27 -14.05
CA MET A 138 25.20 -16.53 -14.17
C MET A 138 25.21 -17.01 -15.62
N ASP A 139 26.26 -17.73 -16.03
CA ASP A 139 26.43 -18.22 -17.42
C ASP A 139 25.30 -19.17 -17.87
N ASN A 140 24.68 -19.86 -16.94
CA ASN A 140 23.60 -20.81 -17.20
C ASN A 140 22.19 -20.18 -17.11
N GLY A 141 22.07 -18.86 -17.25
CA GLY A 141 20.81 -18.13 -17.20
C GLY A 141 20.26 -17.89 -15.78
N GLY A 142 21.05 -18.20 -14.75
CA GLY A 142 20.68 -17.85 -13.37
C GLY A 142 20.88 -16.38 -13.07
N LEU A 143 20.13 -15.88 -12.09
CA LEU A 143 20.20 -14.53 -11.54
C LEU A 143 20.17 -14.59 -10.02
N PHE A 144 21.09 -13.89 -9.38
CA PHE A 144 21.00 -13.51 -7.98
C PHE A 144 20.95 -12.00 -7.87
N SER A 145 19.97 -11.49 -7.13
CA SER A 145 19.83 -10.05 -6.85
C SER A 145 19.69 -9.80 -5.36
N ALA A 146 20.38 -8.77 -4.89
CA ALA A 146 20.19 -8.23 -3.55
C ALA A 146 19.97 -6.72 -3.66
N ALA A 147 18.87 -6.24 -3.13
CA ALA A 147 18.51 -4.83 -3.10
C ALA A 147 18.25 -4.36 -1.68
N MET A 148 18.54 -3.10 -1.42
CA MET A 148 18.16 -2.39 -0.22
C MET A 148 17.48 -1.09 -0.60
N PHE A 149 16.47 -0.72 0.16
CA PHE A 149 15.74 0.51 -0.08
C PHE A 149 15.43 1.25 1.22
N GLN A 150 15.28 2.55 1.08
CA GLN A 150 14.73 3.42 2.12
C GLN A 150 13.76 4.41 1.48
N LYS A 151 12.56 4.53 2.06
CA LYS A 151 11.53 5.46 1.64
C LYS A 151 11.13 6.30 2.84
N SER A 152 11.39 7.60 2.77
CA SER A 152 10.96 8.56 3.80
C SER A 152 9.69 9.23 3.33
N TYR A 153 8.61 8.95 4.04
CA TYR A 153 7.30 9.52 3.83
C TYR A 153 7.17 10.79 4.68
N LYS A 154 6.69 11.84 4.06
CA LYS A 154 6.29 13.06 4.72
C LYS A 154 4.79 13.23 4.55
N ASP A 155 4.11 13.53 5.66
CA ASP A 155 2.66 13.68 5.70
C ASP A 155 1.95 12.37 5.26
N ALA A 156 2.43 11.19 5.71
CA ALA A 156 1.85 9.87 5.39
C ALA A 156 0.33 9.86 5.63
N ILE A 157 -0.44 9.31 4.67
CA ILE A 157 -1.91 9.29 4.72
C ILE A 157 -2.36 7.93 5.22
N GLU A 158 -2.87 7.91 6.46
CA GLU A 158 -3.26 6.70 7.16
C GLU A 158 -4.71 6.75 7.66
N ASP A 159 -5.25 5.61 8.07
CA ASP A 159 -6.54 5.56 8.75
C ASP A 159 -6.44 6.26 10.11
N GLY A 160 -7.43 7.08 10.40
CA GLY A 160 -7.55 7.79 11.65
C GLY A 160 -9.02 7.91 12.08
N PHE A 161 -9.26 8.62 13.15
CA PHE A 161 -10.60 8.90 13.62
C PHE A 161 -10.74 10.33 14.12
N LEU A 162 -11.93 10.86 14.00
CA LEU A 162 -12.34 12.13 14.60
C LEU A 162 -13.50 11.85 15.55
N GLN A 163 -13.45 12.43 16.74
CA GLN A 163 -14.60 12.48 17.63
C GLN A 163 -15.43 13.71 17.29
N ARG A 164 -16.72 13.52 17.07
CA ARG A 164 -17.66 14.60 16.85
C ARG A 164 -18.87 14.42 17.74
N CYS A 165 -19.31 15.50 18.36
CA CYS A 165 -20.56 15.56 19.12
C CYS A 165 -21.65 16.14 18.22
N GLN A 166 -22.81 15.50 18.18
CA GLN A 166 -24.01 16.09 17.62
C GLN A 166 -24.76 16.81 18.74
N LEU A 167 -24.80 18.13 18.68
CA LEU A 167 -25.67 18.93 19.56
C LEU A 167 -27.02 19.04 18.88
N ALA A 168 -28.08 18.61 19.56
CA ALA A 168 -29.44 18.88 19.12
C ALA A 168 -29.86 20.19 19.74
N ASN A 169 -30.13 21.15 18.86
CA ASN A 169 -30.83 22.45 19.11
C ASN A 169 -30.12 23.46 20.02
N GLU A 170 -29.80 24.51 19.44
CA GLU A 170 -29.98 25.93 19.62
C GLU A 170 -28.76 26.76 19.24
N GLY A 171 -28.88 27.55 18.20
CA GLY A 171 -28.38 28.93 18.00
C GLY A 171 -26.90 29.22 18.02
N GLU A 172 -26.06 28.42 18.64
CA GLU A 172 -24.61 28.51 18.60
C GLU A 172 -24.01 27.16 18.14
N ALA A 173 -24.13 26.91 16.85
CA ALA A 173 -23.39 25.83 16.21
C ALA A 173 -21.89 26.12 16.38
N GLU A 174 -21.26 25.56 17.40
CA GLU A 174 -19.83 25.46 17.42
C GLU A 174 -19.40 24.72 16.15
N ASP A 175 -18.40 25.26 15.48
CA ASP A 175 -17.94 24.81 14.18
C ASP A 175 -17.65 23.30 14.21
N PHE A 176 -18.55 22.52 13.65
CA PHE A 176 -18.44 21.05 13.56
C PHE A 176 -17.14 20.59 12.85
N ARG A 177 -16.38 21.53 12.32
CA ARG A 177 -15.12 21.37 11.62
C ARG A 177 -13.91 21.38 12.55
N ALA A 178 -14.06 21.84 13.79
CA ALA A 178 -13.00 21.72 14.77
C ALA A 178 -13.01 20.29 15.34
N PRO A 179 -11.85 19.62 15.47
CA PRO A 179 -11.77 18.47 16.35
C PRO A 179 -12.11 18.97 17.75
N VAL A 180 -13.31 18.65 18.21
CA VAL A 180 -13.67 18.91 19.59
C VAL A 180 -12.91 17.85 20.38
N ASP A 181 -11.83 18.25 21.01
CA ASP A 181 -11.00 17.34 21.81
C ASP A 181 -11.80 16.64 22.92
N ILE A 182 -12.96 17.17 23.27
CA ILE A 182 -13.85 16.61 24.29
C ILE A 182 -15.28 17.01 23.97
N CYS A 183 -16.21 16.05 23.89
CA CYS A 183 -17.62 16.36 24.08
C CYS A 183 -17.79 16.99 25.45
N PRO A 184 -18.51 18.08 25.62
CA PRO A 184 -18.77 18.65 26.95
C PRO A 184 -19.31 17.52 27.84
N GLU A 185 -18.70 17.33 29.01
CA GLU A 185 -19.22 16.36 29.96
C GLU A 185 -20.67 16.71 30.29
N SER A 186 -21.53 15.71 30.32
CA SER A 186 -22.98 15.87 30.54
C SER A 186 -23.33 16.53 31.88
N THR A 187 -22.34 16.82 32.73
CA THR A 187 -22.49 17.46 34.04
C THR A 187 -22.60 19.00 33.97
N ASP A 188 -22.20 19.62 32.86
CA ASP A 188 -22.18 21.09 32.76
C ASP A 188 -23.33 21.66 31.92
N LEU A 189 -24.22 20.81 31.47
CA LEU A 189 -25.35 21.23 30.68
C LEU A 189 -26.61 21.30 31.56
N ASP A 190 -27.12 22.51 31.71
CA ASP A 190 -28.44 22.70 32.27
C ASP A 190 -29.47 21.80 31.55
N PRO A 191 -30.32 21.08 32.24
CA PRO A 191 -31.30 20.22 31.61
C PRO A 191 -32.14 21.03 30.63
N LEU A 192 -32.06 20.74 29.34
CA LEU A 192 -32.88 21.35 28.32
C LEU A 192 -34.37 21.18 28.69
N PRO A 193 -35.22 22.21 28.58
CA PRO A 193 -36.60 22.12 28.99
C PRO A 193 -37.41 21.26 28.01
N GLY A 194 -37.68 20.03 28.39
CA GLY A 194 -38.62 19.16 27.68
C GLY A 194 -38.23 17.69 27.67
N PRO A 195 -39.13 16.78 28.06
CA PRO A 195 -38.80 15.34 28.20
C PRO A 195 -38.54 14.63 26.85
N GLU A 196 -38.76 15.28 25.74
CA GLU A 196 -38.63 14.66 24.41
C GLU A 196 -37.26 14.88 23.77
N ASN A 197 -36.46 15.82 24.27
CA ASN A 197 -35.19 16.22 23.68
C ASN A 197 -33.97 15.83 24.50
N GLU A 198 -34.12 15.40 25.74
CA GLU A 198 -32.99 15.10 26.65
C GLU A 198 -32.15 13.90 26.25
N LEU A 199 -32.70 12.96 25.48
CA LEU A 199 -31.99 11.71 25.11
C LEU A 199 -31.04 11.84 23.92
N TRP A 200 -31.15 12.92 23.14
CA TRP A 200 -30.48 13.03 21.84
C TRP A 200 -29.45 14.16 21.76
N SER A 201 -29.36 14.98 22.79
CA SER A 201 -28.57 16.22 22.74
C SER A 201 -27.05 16.04 22.77
N HIS A 202 -26.56 14.85 23.11
CA HIS A 202 -25.12 14.61 23.31
C HIS A 202 -24.71 13.21 22.85
N ILE A 203 -24.87 12.93 21.57
CA ILE A 203 -24.35 11.67 20.99
C ILE A 203 -22.99 11.95 20.41
N GLU A 204 -21.97 11.32 20.99
CA GLU A 204 -20.63 11.30 20.47
C GLU A 204 -20.53 10.25 19.37
N TYR A 205 -20.09 10.67 18.18
CA TYR A 205 -19.80 9.80 17.06
C TYR A 205 -18.29 9.66 16.85
N ASN A 206 -17.83 8.43 16.74
CA ASN A 206 -16.47 8.13 16.30
C ASN A 206 -16.46 8.01 14.78
N LEU A 207 -15.89 8.98 14.10
CA LEU A 207 -15.83 9.02 12.65
C LEU A 207 -14.49 8.53 12.15
N GLN A 208 -14.51 7.46 11.38
CA GLN A 208 -13.34 7.03 10.61
C GLN A 208 -13.07 8.04 9.50
N THR A 209 -11.81 8.36 9.30
CA THR A 209 -11.35 9.28 8.27
C THR A 209 -9.92 8.96 7.89
N LYS A 210 -9.41 9.59 6.83
CA LYS A 210 -7.96 9.60 6.58
C LYS A 210 -7.34 10.82 7.24
N VAL A 211 -6.13 10.66 7.76
CA VAL A 211 -5.34 11.71 8.41
C VAL A 211 -3.92 11.71 7.86
N ASN A 212 -3.26 12.86 7.90
CA ASN A 212 -1.81 12.88 7.73
C ASN A 212 -1.17 12.50 9.06
N ALA A 213 -0.69 11.26 9.15
CA ALA A 213 -0.15 10.66 10.37
C ALA A 213 1.23 11.17 10.78
N GLY A 214 1.84 12.03 9.95
CA GLY A 214 3.16 12.58 10.16
C GLY A 214 4.23 11.95 9.27
N ASP A 215 5.48 12.11 9.67
CA ASP A 215 6.62 11.61 8.92
C ASP A 215 6.97 10.19 9.37
N THR A 216 7.29 9.32 8.41
CA THR A 216 7.72 7.95 8.70
C THR A 216 8.77 7.49 7.69
N THR A 217 9.55 6.48 8.08
CA THR A 217 10.56 5.86 7.22
C THR A 217 10.28 4.37 7.11
N LEU A 218 10.17 3.89 5.87
CA LEU A 218 10.15 2.49 5.51
C LEU A 218 11.51 2.11 4.92
N LYS A 219 12.13 1.06 5.41
CA LYS A 219 13.38 0.52 4.88
C LYS A 219 13.28 -0.99 4.74
N GLY A 220 14.07 -1.55 3.87
CA GLY A 220 14.04 -2.98 3.69
C GLY A 220 15.16 -3.53 2.82
N VAL A 221 15.16 -4.85 2.75
CA VAL A 221 16.07 -5.65 1.92
C VAL A 221 15.25 -6.63 1.11
N GLU A 222 15.59 -6.74 -0.17
CA GLU A 222 14.99 -7.70 -1.09
C GLU A 222 16.07 -8.62 -1.64
N LEU A 223 15.84 -9.91 -1.57
CA LEU A 223 16.70 -10.94 -2.16
C LEU A 223 15.91 -11.69 -3.22
N ALA A 224 16.50 -11.86 -4.39
CA ALA A 224 15.91 -12.64 -5.46
C ALA A 224 16.95 -13.63 -6.01
N PHE A 225 16.52 -14.85 -6.21
CA PHE A 225 17.33 -15.91 -6.81
C PHE A 225 16.48 -16.66 -7.83
N GLN A 226 16.99 -16.77 -9.04
CA GLN A 226 16.38 -17.57 -10.10
C GLN A 226 17.46 -18.42 -10.77
N GLN A 227 17.20 -19.73 -10.91
CA GLN A 227 18.16 -20.64 -11.47
C GLN A 227 17.48 -21.76 -12.27
N PRO A 228 17.66 -21.80 -13.61
CA PRO A 228 17.44 -23.04 -14.38
C PRO A 228 18.44 -24.11 -13.95
N LEU A 229 17.95 -25.31 -13.65
CA LEU A 229 18.77 -26.41 -13.13
C LEU A 229 19.36 -27.27 -14.25
N THR A 230 19.86 -26.64 -15.28
CA THR A 230 20.45 -27.30 -16.49
C THR A 230 21.62 -28.20 -16.20
N MET A 231 22.19 -28.13 -14.99
CA MET A 231 23.26 -29.03 -14.54
C MET A 231 22.77 -30.42 -14.11
N LEU A 232 21.46 -30.59 -13.94
CA LEU A 232 20.86 -31.86 -13.55
C LEU A 232 20.75 -32.82 -14.76
N PRO A 233 20.72 -34.15 -14.55
CA PRO A 233 20.43 -35.09 -15.63
C PRO A 233 18.96 -34.99 -16.08
N ALA A 234 18.71 -35.32 -17.36
CA ALA A 234 17.34 -35.38 -17.89
C ALA A 234 16.47 -36.37 -17.09
N PRO A 235 15.20 -36.06 -16.84
CA PRO A 235 14.44 -34.89 -17.33
C PRO A 235 14.56 -33.66 -16.43
N PHE A 236 15.30 -33.69 -15.34
CA PHE A 236 15.41 -32.64 -14.33
C PHE A 236 16.19 -31.41 -14.82
N ASP A 237 16.92 -31.50 -15.93
CA ASP A 237 17.58 -30.39 -16.62
C ASP A 237 16.60 -29.34 -17.19
N LYS A 238 15.31 -29.68 -17.24
CA LYS A 238 14.19 -28.82 -17.65
C LYS A 238 13.50 -28.14 -16.47
N THR A 239 14.01 -28.30 -15.26
CA THR A 239 13.47 -27.64 -14.09
C THR A 239 14.18 -26.35 -13.76
N GLY A 240 13.57 -25.53 -12.92
CA GLY A 240 14.21 -24.36 -12.34
C GLY A 240 13.52 -23.91 -11.07
N VAL A 241 14.23 -23.08 -10.32
CA VAL A 241 13.74 -22.53 -9.05
C VAL A 241 13.77 -21.01 -9.10
N GLN A 242 12.80 -20.38 -8.45
CA GLN A 242 12.77 -18.94 -8.18
C GLN A 242 12.41 -18.72 -6.72
N LEU A 243 13.21 -17.93 -6.04
CA LEU A 243 13.04 -17.56 -4.64
C LEU A 243 13.10 -16.06 -4.54
N ASN A 244 12.15 -15.46 -3.84
CA ASN A 244 12.17 -14.06 -3.47
C ASN A 244 11.93 -13.96 -1.98
N TYR A 245 12.62 -13.06 -1.32
CA TYR A 245 12.43 -12.73 0.09
C TYR A 245 12.51 -11.23 0.25
N THR A 246 11.56 -10.67 1.00
CA THR A 246 11.52 -9.26 1.35
C THR A 246 11.41 -9.13 2.87
N PHE A 247 12.30 -8.33 3.43
CA PHE A 247 12.21 -7.82 4.80
C PHE A 247 11.92 -6.33 4.75
N THR A 248 10.95 -5.87 5.54
CA THR A 248 10.58 -4.45 5.67
C THR A 248 10.49 -4.05 7.14
N ASP A 249 10.93 -2.85 7.46
CA ASP A 249 10.83 -2.25 8.79
C ASP A 249 10.38 -0.79 8.65
N SER A 250 9.45 -0.37 9.50
CA SER A 250 8.90 0.99 9.52
C SER A 250 8.92 1.56 10.93
N ASP A 251 9.24 2.83 11.04
CA ASP A 251 9.22 3.57 12.30
C ASP A 251 7.88 4.28 12.58
N LEU A 252 6.87 4.10 11.70
CA LEU A 252 5.54 4.64 11.96
C LEU A 252 4.93 3.96 13.18
N LEU A 253 4.54 4.77 14.13
CA LEU A 253 3.78 4.35 15.29
C LEU A 253 2.59 5.29 15.47
N GLN A 254 1.40 4.79 15.24
CA GLN A 254 0.14 5.44 15.55
C GLN A 254 -0.52 4.75 16.74
N LEU A 255 -1.42 5.45 17.42
CA LEU A 255 -2.23 4.85 18.46
C LEU A 255 -3.68 4.81 18.00
N THR A 256 -4.32 3.65 18.18
CA THR A 256 -5.78 3.55 18.05
C THR A 256 -6.47 4.38 19.13
N LYS A 257 -7.78 4.56 19.00
CA LYS A 257 -8.62 5.18 20.07
C LYS A 257 -8.36 4.58 21.46
N TYR A 258 -8.03 3.29 21.54
CA TYR A 258 -7.79 2.57 22.78
C TYR A 258 -6.32 2.55 23.21
N GLY A 259 -5.47 3.32 22.54
CA GLY A 259 -4.04 3.41 22.85
C GLY A 259 -3.21 2.21 22.37
N TYR A 260 -3.76 1.37 21.47
CA TYR A 260 -3.00 0.26 20.90
C TYR A 260 -2.11 0.76 19.75
N PRO A 261 -0.81 0.41 19.74
CA PRO A 261 0.09 0.86 18.69
C PRO A 261 -0.15 0.11 17.38
N VAL A 262 -0.16 0.83 16.27
CA VAL A 262 -0.21 0.29 14.91
C VAL A 262 0.87 0.91 14.04
N GLY A 263 1.42 0.13 13.11
CA GLY A 263 2.37 0.56 12.10
C GLY A 263 1.68 0.95 10.79
N LEU A 264 2.44 0.92 9.70
CA LEU A 264 1.91 1.12 8.35
C LEU A 264 0.88 0.04 7.99
N GLN A 265 -0.23 0.48 7.40
CA GLN A 265 -1.29 -0.41 6.92
C GLN A 265 -0.78 -1.29 5.77
N ASP A 266 -1.21 -2.57 5.73
CA ASP A 266 -0.88 -3.57 4.70
C ASP A 266 0.59 -4.00 4.60
N PHE A 267 1.46 -3.61 5.55
CA PHE A 267 2.87 -3.97 5.57
C PHE A 267 3.15 -5.15 6.51
N SER A 268 3.66 -6.24 5.94
CA SER A 268 4.25 -7.36 6.70
C SER A 268 5.75 -7.17 6.83
N GLU A 269 6.30 -7.52 7.98
CA GLU A 269 7.75 -7.46 8.21
C GLU A 269 8.50 -8.41 7.28
N ASN A 270 8.00 -9.63 7.12
CA ASN A 270 8.60 -10.65 6.26
C ASN A 270 7.61 -11.17 5.22
N SER A 271 8.09 -11.35 4.01
CA SER A 271 7.37 -12.06 2.97
C SER A 271 8.31 -12.86 2.07
N TYR A 272 7.87 -14.01 1.57
CA TYR A 272 8.62 -14.76 0.60
C TYR A 272 7.75 -15.47 -0.43
N ASN A 273 8.36 -15.71 -1.58
CA ASN A 273 7.78 -16.46 -2.67
C ASN A 273 8.79 -17.53 -3.11
N ALA A 274 8.34 -18.78 -3.24
CA ALA A 274 9.14 -19.89 -3.73
C ALA A 274 8.41 -20.56 -4.90
N VAL A 275 9.09 -20.72 -6.02
CA VAL A 275 8.58 -21.35 -7.22
C VAL A 275 9.51 -22.46 -7.68
N LEU A 276 8.93 -23.60 -7.98
CA LEU A 276 9.56 -24.67 -8.74
C LEU A 276 8.82 -24.81 -10.07
N TRP A 277 9.54 -24.82 -11.17
CA TRP A 277 8.94 -25.04 -12.49
C TRP A 277 9.66 -26.16 -13.25
N TYR A 278 8.93 -26.75 -14.17
CA TYR A 278 9.39 -27.66 -15.21
C TYR A 278 8.82 -27.20 -16.55
N GLU A 279 9.65 -27.15 -17.59
CA GLU A 279 9.22 -26.72 -18.91
C GLU A 279 10.01 -27.46 -19.98
N ASP A 280 9.31 -28.23 -20.80
CA ASP A 280 9.84 -28.82 -22.02
C ASP A 280 8.90 -28.53 -23.21
N ASP A 281 9.16 -29.13 -24.39
CA ASP A 281 8.40 -28.90 -25.61
C ASP A 281 6.89 -29.23 -25.49
N LYS A 282 6.50 -30.03 -24.51
CA LYS A 282 5.12 -30.53 -24.35
C LYS A 282 4.49 -30.21 -23.00
N LEU A 283 5.30 -30.11 -21.96
CA LEU A 283 4.81 -30.04 -20.59
C LEU A 283 5.32 -28.79 -19.89
N GLU A 284 4.41 -28.03 -19.34
CA GLU A 284 4.68 -26.94 -18.39
C GLU A 284 4.13 -27.35 -17.03
N ALA A 285 4.92 -27.29 -15.98
CA ALA A 285 4.45 -27.51 -14.63
C ALA A 285 5.03 -26.44 -13.70
N ARG A 286 4.22 -25.95 -12.79
CA ARG A 286 4.65 -24.92 -11.82
C ARG A 286 4.00 -25.17 -10.47
N ILE A 287 4.80 -25.08 -9.42
CA ILE A 287 4.35 -25.05 -8.02
C ILE A 287 4.86 -23.74 -7.44
N ALA A 288 3.98 -22.95 -6.87
CA ALA A 288 4.31 -21.68 -6.27
C ALA A 288 3.73 -21.59 -4.85
N TYR A 289 4.57 -21.19 -3.91
CA TYR A 289 4.17 -20.91 -2.53
C TYR A 289 4.47 -19.46 -2.21
N ASN A 290 3.45 -18.72 -1.78
CA ASN A 290 3.55 -17.33 -1.35
C ASN A 290 3.21 -17.26 0.13
N TRP A 291 4.03 -16.59 0.91
CA TRP A 291 3.81 -16.41 2.33
C TRP A 291 4.13 -14.98 2.74
N ARG A 292 3.36 -14.45 3.70
CA ARG A 292 3.62 -13.18 4.36
C ARG A 292 3.30 -13.27 5.84
N ASP A 293 4.02 -12.48 6.61
CA ASP A 293 3.81 -12.31 8.05
C ASP A 293 2.50 -11.58 8.37
N ASP A 294 2.15 -11.51 9.63
CA ASP A 294 1.01 -10.70 10.07
C ASP A 294 1.21 -9.21 9.74
N TYR A 295 0.11 -8.50 9.69
CA TYR A 295 0.14 -7.06 9.41
C TYR A 295 -1.12 -6.36 9.93
N TYR A 296 -0.98 -5.06 10.19
CA TYR A 296 -2.11 -4.19 10.44
C TYR A 296 -2.91 -4.00 9.15
N ASP A 297 -4.19 -4.39 9.17
CA ASP A 297 -5.09 -4.36 8.01
C ASP A 297 -5.92 -3.08 7.97
N THR A 298 -6.66 -2.77 9.04
CA THR A 298 -7.54 -1.58 9.07
C THR A 298 -8.02 -1.28 10.49
N LEU A 299 -8.71 -0.16 10.64
CA LEU A 299 -9.53 0.09 11.83
C LEU A 299 -10.92 -0.54 11.66
N THR A 300 -11.39 -1.21 12.70
CA THR A 300 -12.78 -1.68 12.78
C THR A 300 -13.74 -0.49 12.95
N GLN A 301 -15.04 -0.72 12.77
CA GLN A 301 -16.06 0.31 13.06
C GLN A 301 -16.01 0.86 14.50
N ALA A 302 -15.45 0.09 15.45
CA ALA A 302 -15.22 0.52 16.82
C ALA A 302 -13.88 1.27 17.01
N ASN A 303 -13.15 1.57 15.93
CA ASN A 303 -11.83 2.19 15.94
C ASN A 303 -10.75 1.40 16.70
N ALA A 304 -10.90 0.08 16.76
CA ALA A 304 -9.88 -0.84 17.22
C ALA A 304 -9.09 -1.40 16.02
N ALA A 305 -7.81 -1.70 16.21
CA ALA A 305 -6.98 -2.24 15.14
C ALA A 305 -7.38 -3.68 14.77
N GLN A 306 -7.56 -3.92 13.49
CA GLN A 306 -7.67 -5.25 12.91
C GLN A 306 -6.32 -5.66 12.32
N PHE A 307 -5.91 -6.88 12.62
CA PHE A 307 -4.71 -7.50 12.07
C PHE A 307 -5.08 -8.76 11.30
N GLN A 308 -4.37 -9.02 10.22
CA GLN A 308 -4.39 -10.31 9.54
C GLN A 308 -3.26 -11.18 10.09
N LYS A 309 -3.57 -12.46 10.42
CA LYS A 309 -2.57 -13.45 10.81
C LYS A 309 -1.68 -13.83 9.61
N PRO A 310 -0.48 -14.38 9.87
CA PRO A 310 0.38 -14.88 8.80
C PRO A 310 -0.40 -15.78 7.85
N TYR A 311 -0.19 -15.59 6.56
CA TYR A 311 -0.92 -16.31 5.50
C TYR A 311 0.04 -16.89 4.47
N GLY A 312 -0.18 -18.16 4.10
CA GLY A 312 0.59 -18.86 3.09
C GLY A 312 -0.30 -19.61 2.11
N GLN A 313 -0.10 -19.42 0.81
CA GLN A 313 -0.89 -20.04 -0.25
C GLN A 313 -0.01 -20.84 -1.20
N LEU A 314 -0.43 -22.08 -1.46
CA LEU A 314 0.17 -22.98 -2.44
C LEU A 314 -0.69 -23.04 -3.70
N ASP A 315 -0.09 -22.72 -4.83
CA ASP A 315 -0.70 -22.78 -6.16
C ASP A 315 0.04 -23.79 -7.04
N VAL A 316 -0.69 -24.52 -7.86
CA VAL A 316 -0.15 -25.50 -8.80
C VAL A 316 -0.75 -25.27 -10.18
N SER A 317 0.08 -25.32 -11.21
CA SER A 317 -0.40 -25.29 -12.59
C SER A 317 0.30 -26.33 -13.45
N LEU A 318 -0.43 -26.86 -14.40
CA LEU A 318 0.01 -27.85 -15.38
C LEU A 318 -0.49 -27.44 -16.75
N GLY A 319 0.39 -27.34 -17.73
CA GLY A 319 0.09 -27.08 -19.13
C GLY A 319 0.58 -28.21 -20.01
N TYR A 320 -0.20 -28.60 -21.00
CA TYR A 320 0.19 -29.61 -21.98
C TYR A 320 -0.06 -29.12 -23.40
N HIS A 321 0.99 -29.09 -24.20
CA HIS A 321 0.99 -28.68 -25.60
C HIS A 321 0.69 -29.91 -26.50
N PHE A 322 -0.56 -29.98 -27.00
CA PHE A 322 -0.96 -31.01 -27.97
C PHE A 322 -0.31 -30.78 -29.33
N THR A 323 -0.25 -29.51 -29.73
CA THR A 323 0.42 -29.00 -30.92
C THR A 323 1.11 -27.69 -30.56
N LYS A 324 1.81 -27.06 -31.52
CA LYS A 324 2.38 -25.73 -31.32
C LYS A 324 1.34 -24.65 -31.02
N ASP A 325 0.11 -24.88 -31.48
CA ASP A 325 -0.97 -23.91 -31.44
C ASP A 325 -2.03 -24.24 -30.37
N ILE A 326 -2.09 -25.49 -29.89
CA ILE A 326 -3.12 -25.95 -28.95
C ILE A 326 -2.49 -26.34 -27.60
N VAL A 327 -2.86 -25.64 -26.56
CA VAL A 327 -2.42 -25.88 -25.18
C VAL A 327 -3.64 -26.08 -24.26
N ALA A 328 -3.63 -27.15 -23.47
CA ALA A 328 -4.55 -27.30 -22.34
C ALA A 328 -3.84 -26.93 -21.05
N ARG A 329 -4.49 -26.12 -20.19
CA ARG A 329 -3.97 -25.74 -18.88
C ARG A 329 -4.95 -26.06 -17.76
N LEU A 330 -4.44 -26.67 -16.71
CA LEU A 330 -5.10 -26.88 -15.44
C LEU A 330 -4.37 -26.03 -14.39
N SER A 331 -5.07 -25.17 -13.68
CA SER A 331 -4.51 -24.44 -12.54
C SER A 331 -5.38 -24.62 -11.30
N VAL A 332 -4.73 -24.89 -10.19
CA VAL A 332 -5.35 -25.02 -8.87
C VAL A 332 -4.72 -23.98 -7.97
N LYS A 333 -5.52 -23.02 -7.53
CA LYS A 333 -5.11 -21.99 -6.56
C LYS A 333 -5.56 -22.40 -5.18
N ASN A 334 -4.77 -22.04 -4.17
CA ASN A 334 -5.01 -22.35 -2.78
C ASN A 334 -5.26 -23.84 -2.54
N VAL A 335 -4.32 -24.69 -2.97
CA VAL A 335 -4.40 -26.17 -2.84
C VAL A 335 -4.60 -26.61 -1.37
N GLN A 336 -4.07 -25.84 -0.43
CA GLN A 336 -4.17 -26.11 1.01
C GLN A 336 -5.52 -25.70 1.61
N ASN A 337 -6.36 -25.00 0.83
CA ASN A 337 -7.61 -24.39 1.30
C ASN A 337 -7.38 -23.52 2.56
N GLU A 338 -6.29 -22.75 2.55
CA GLU A 338 -5.93 -21.86 3.65
C GLU A 338 -6.88 -20.65 3.69
N ALA A 339 -7.31 -20.27 4.88
CA ALA A 339 -8.19 -19.14 5.12
C ALA A 339 -7.40 -17.96 5.70
N GLU A 340 -7.72 -16.75 5.23
CA GLU A 340 -7.26 -15.52 5.88
C GLU A 340 -7.95 -15.40 7.24
N ARG A 341 -7.20 -15.16 8.31
CA ARG A 341 -7.71 -15.05 9.67
C ARG A 341 -7.39 -13.69 10.23
N TYR A 342 -8.37 -13.11 10.91
CA TYR A 342 -8.26 -11.76 11.46
C TYR A 342 -8.43 -11.79 12.98
N TYR A 343 -7.70 -10.90 13.66
CA TYR A 343 -7.79 -10.68 15.08
C TYR A 343 -7.81 -9.17 15.40
N GLN A 344 -8.27 -8.82 16.59
CA GLN A 344 -8.38 -7.44 17.02
C GLN A 344 -7.35 -7.16 18.10
N GLU A 345 -6.39 -6.29 17.84
CA GLU A 345 -5.34 -5.82 18.74
C GLU A 345 -4.44 -6.93 19.30
N ILE A 346 -4.98 -7.96 19.94
CA ILE A 346 -4.23 -9.11 20.44
C ILE A 346 -4.71 -10.40 19.76
N GLU A 347 -3.82 -11.34 19.51
CA GLU A 347 -4.09 -12.55 18.72
C GLU A 347 -5.23 -13.42 19.24
N GLU A 348 -5.47 -13.40 20.57
CA GLU A 348 -6.54 -14.15 21.23
C GLU A 348 -7.93 -13.58 20.93
N ARG A 349 -8.03 -12.32 20.51
CA ARG A 349 -9.30 -11.70 20.12
C ARG A 349 -9.61 -12.01 18.66
N PHE A 350 -10.04 -13.24 18.41
CA PHE A 350 -10.48 -13.64 17.09
C PHE A 350 -11.63 -12.76 16.59
N LEU A 351 -11.44 -12.14 15.41
CA LEU A 351 -12.44 -11.27 14.80
C LEU A 351 -13.24 -12.01 13.72
N GLY A 352 -12.57 -12.79 12.89
CA GLY A 352 -13.20 -13.48 11.78
C GLY A 352 -12.20 -14.19 10.86
N TYR A 353 -12.73 -14.80 9.83
CA TYR A 353 -11.92 -15.38 8.76
C TYR A 353 -12.62 -15.19 7.42
N LYS A 354 -11.83 -15.16 6.36
CA LYS A 354 -12.29 -15.16 4.98
C LYS A 354 -11.84 -16.45 4.33
N LEU A 355 -12.79 -17.23 3.87
CA LEU A 355 -12.52 -18.45 3.12
C LEU A 355 -12.14 -18.06 1.67
N ASN A 356 -10.95 -18.44 1.29
CA ASN A 356 -10.51 -18.41 -0.09
C ASN A 356 -10.49 -19.84 -0.59
N ASP A 357 -11.65 -20.34 -1.02
CA ASP A 357 -11.78 -21.73 -1.45
C ASP A 357 -10.75 -22.12 -2.51
N THR A 358 -10.41 -23.40 -2.54
CA THR A 358 -9.57 -23.95 -3.61
C THR A 358 -10.26 -23.72 -4.96
N MET A 359 -9.60 -22.96 -5.82
CA MET A 359 -10.12 -22.63 -7.15
C MET A 359 -9.43 -23.51 -8.20
N VAL A 360 -10.22 -24.24 -8.98
CA VAL A 360 -9.74 -25.07 -10.09
C VAL A 360 -10.18 -24.44 -11.40
N ASN A 361 -9.23 -24.11 -12.27
CA ASN A 361 -9.47 -23.58 -13.60
C ASN A 361 -8.91 -24.55 -14.65
N PHE A 362 -9.72 -24.87 -15.64
CA PHE A 362 -9.29 -25.59 -16.82
C PHE A 362 -9.55 -24.74 -18.07
N SER A 363 -8.56 -24.66 -18.96
CA SER A 363 -8.70 -23.95 -20.22
C SER A 363 -8.01 -24.71 -21.36
N ILE A 364 -8.56 -24.57 -22.55
CA ILE A 364 -7.89 -24.94 -23.81
C ILE A 364 -7.75 -23.66 -24.61
N GLN A 365 -6.54 -23.37 -25.03
CA GLN A 365 -6.21 -22.17 -25.80
C GLN A 365 -5.68 -22.58 -27.15
N ASP A 366 -6.16 -21.87 -28.18
CA ASP A 366 -5.58 -21.86 -29.51
C ASP A 366 -4.67 -20.63 -29.59
N VAL A 367 -3.37 -20.85 -29.77
CA VAL A 367 -2.38 -19.78 -29.89
C VAL A 367 -2.21 -19.51 -31.38
N LEU A 368 -3.04 -18.63 -31.92
CA LEU A 368 -2.94 -18.14 -33.31
C LEU A 368 -1.70 -17.27 -33.55
#